data_f3ea6badc2ffb5418269a5216ff20408
#
_entry.id   f3ea6badc2ffb5418269a5216ff20408
#
_cell.length_a   1.000
_cell.length_b   1.000
_cell.length_c   1.000
_cell.angle_alpha   90.00
_cell.angle_beta   90.00
_cell.angle_gamma   90.00
#
_symmetry.space_group_name_H-M   'P 1'
#
loop_
_entity.id
_entity.type
_entity.pdbx_description
1 polymer ?
#
loop_
_entity_poly.entity_id
_entity_poly.type
_entity_poly.pdbx_seq_one_letter_code
_entity_poly.pdbx_strand_id
1 'polypeptide(L)'
;MKTKLTIDKRLRQRVLPLMFLIITLLMSILLLMRIDGVQKHNLDIATEGARNIFRMIVLTRQWNADHGGVYVFIDDKTPVNEYLEHPKKVIETNDKEKLTLLNPAYMTRQIAELAQNDPDTHLRLHITSLKPIRPQNSADAWEVEALKRFETGEQEISSVEIENGQRYLRYMAPLMVKKSCLLCHEKQGYKLGDVRGGISVSLEMKSIDNSVDHEIMASAISYAVSYSLLIMITWGLIELLARRWRALNDNIEMLETTRNELVENEKMASLGRLVSGFAHEINTPVGVAVGAISHGDETIATLKTLLAKEEVTEQELNQQLDYLSEGHYLALANLRRAADLVQRFKRTSIDRDSQQKREYQLAELIQDVLTTLHNQLKRTEIAIDVTCPEKLKLYGTPGLLEQVLTNLITNSLSHGFDNGKRAGKIRINVSPSSANRLILDYQDDGIGMNEEVKQQAFEPFFTTSREKGGSGLGLYVIYNIVTQQMAGTIQMTSASNAGVHFHIECPIEAIPYTKL
;
A
#
# COMPACT_ATOMS: atom_id res chain seq x y z
N MET A 1 7.19 -4.93 20.57
CA MET A 1 7.13 -6.41 20.59
C MET A 1 5.75 -7.01 20.31
N LYS A 2 4.61 -6.48 20.79
CA LYS A 2 3.26 -7.03 20.52
C LYS A 2 2.79 -6.90 19.05
N THR A 3 3.19 -5.87 18.31
CA THR A 3 2.81 -5.64 16.90
C THR A 3 3.52 -6.57 15.90
N LYS A 4 4.77 -6.96 16.15
CA LYS A 4 5.57 -7.87 15.32
C LYS A 4 4.93 -9.26 15.18
N LEU A 5 4.44 -9.82 16.27
CA LEU A 5 3.81 -11.16 16.28
C LEU A 5 2.43 -11.19 15.59
N THR A 6 1.75 -10.04 15.50
CA THR A 6 0.36 -9.98 15.00
C THR A 6 0.27 -10.03 13.48
N ILE A 7 1.22 -9.45 12.74
CA ILE A 7 1.16 -9.39 11.26
C ILE A 7 1.59 -10.73 10.66
N ASP A 8 2.70 -11.32 11.10
CA ASP A 8 3.15 -12.65 10.63
C ASP A 8 2.10 -13.74 10.95
N LYS A 9 1.51 -13.67 12.13
CA LYS A 9 0.43 -14.57 12.55
C LYS A 9 -0.86 -14.36 11.74
N ARG A 10 -1.24 -13.12 11.42
CA ARG A 10 -2.40 -12.81 10.57
C ARG A 10 -2.20 -13.26 9.13
N LEU A 11 -1.02 -13.06 8.56
CA LEU A 11 -0.68 -13.48 7.21
C LEU A 11 -0.79 -15.01 7.07
N ARG A 12 -0.19 -15.77 7.98
CA ARG A 12 -0.22 -17.24 7.95
C ARG A 12 -1.58 -17.83 8.31
N GLN A 13 -2.30 -17.27 9.27
CA GLN A 13 -3.55 -17.85 9.77
C GLN A 13 -4.80 -17.44 9.00
N ARG A 14 -4.80 -16.30 8.32
CA ARG A 14 -5.99 -15.76 7.64
C ARG A 14 -5.81 -15.60 6.13
N VAL A 15 -4.70 -15.02 5.70
CA VAL A 15 -4.50 -14.69 4.29
C VAL A 15 -4.14 -15.93 3.49
N LEU A 16 -3.23 -16.76 3.98
CA LEU A 16 -2.75 -17.96 3.28
C LEU A 16 -3.87 -18.99 3.03
N PRO A 17 -4.69 -19.40 4.04
CA PRO A 17 -5.79 -20.34 3.80
C PRO A 17 -6.88 -19.74 2.90
N LEU A 18 -7.15 -18.44 2.98
CA LEU A 18 -8.11 -17.76 2.12
C LEU A 18 -7.65 -17.78 0.65
N MET A 19 -6.38 -17.49 0.40
CA MET A 19 -5.81 -17.56 -0.96
C MET A 19 -5.86 -19.00 -1.52
N PHE A 20 -5.52 -19.99 -0.71
CA PHE A 20 -5.63 -21.39 -1.12
C PHE A 20 -7.07 -21.78 -1.45
N LEU A 21 -8.03 -21.35 -0.64
CA LEU A 21 -9.45 -21.58 -0.92
C LEU A 21 -9.88 -20.96 -2.26
N ILE A 22 -9.49 -19.71 -2.51
CA ILE A 22 -9.82 -19.01 -3.76
C ILE A 22 -9.18 -19.72 -4.97
N ILE A 23 -7.91 -20.08 -4.88
CA ILE A 23 -7.19 -20.79 -5.95
C ILE A 23 -7.86 -22.15 -6.21
N THR A 24 -8.19 -22.91 -5.17
CA THR A 24 -8.85 -24.20 -5.28
C THR A 24 -10.22 -24.06 -5.96
N LEU A 25 -11.03 -23.10 -5.52
CA LEU A 25 -12.34 -22.83 -6.08
C LEU A 25 -12.25 -22.47 -7.58
N LEU A 26 -11.34 -21.55 -7.92
CA LEU A 26 -11.14 -21.12 -9.30
C LEU A 26 -10.69 -22.28 -10.20
N MET A 27 -9.69 -23.05 -9.76
CA MET A 27 -9.18 -24.19 -10.52
C MET A 27 -10.24 -25.29 -10.69
N SER A 28 -11.07 -25.52 -9.68
CA SER A 28 -12.19 -26.47 -9.75
C SER A 28 -13.24 -26.02 -10.77
N ILE A 29 -13.61 -24.75 -10.78
CA ILE A 29 -14.55 -24.19 -11.78
C ILE A 29 -13.99 -24.34 -13.18
N LEU A 30 -12.73 -23.98 -13.40
CA LEU A 30 -12.08 -24.09 -14.72
C LEU A 30 -12.02 -25.55 -15.20
N LEU A 31 -11.71 -26.50 -14.31
CA LEU A 31 -11.71 -27.92 -14.65
C LEU A 31 -13.10 -28.41 -15.03
N LEU A 32 -14.13 -28.05 -14.27
CA LEU A 32 -15.51 -28.42 -14.60
C LEU A 32 -15.96 -27.86 -15.95
N MET A 33 -15.64 -26.60 -16.24
CA MET A 33 -15.93 -25.99 -17.55
C MET A 33 -15.19 -26.71 -18.69
N ARG A 34 -13.94 -27.13 -18.45
CA ARG A 34 -13.17 -27.90 -19.43
C ARG A 34 -13.80 -29.26 -19.70
N ILE A 35 -14.22 -30.00 -18.66
CA ILE A 35 -14.88 -31.30 -18.78
C ILE A 35 -16.17 -31.17 -19.59
N ASP A 36 -17.03 -30.22 -19.26
CA ASP A 36 -18.28 -29.94 -20.01
C ASP A 36 -17.98 -29.60 -21.47
N GLY A 37 -16.97 -28.77 -21.72
CA GLY A 37 -16.54 -28.42 -23.07
C GLY A 37 -16.04 -29.60 -23.88
N VAL A 38 -15.25 -30.51 -23.30
CA VAL A 38 -14.76 -31.72 -23.95
C VAL A 38 -15.93 -32.64 -24.31
N GLN A 39 -16.86 -32.87 -23.40
CA GLN A 39 -18.03 -33.71 -23.62
C GLN A 39 -18.91 -33.17 -24.76
N LYS A 40 -19.24 -31.88 -24.74
CA LYS A 40 -20.03 -31.23 -25.78
C LYS A 40 -19.34 -31.29 -27.14
N HIS A 41 -18.08 -30.94 -27.22
CA HIS A 41 -17.31 -30.94 -28.46
C HIS A 41 -17.25 -32.31 -29.10
N ASN A 42 -17.02 -33.38 -28.34
CA ASN A 42 -17.00 -34.74 -28.88
C ASN A 42 -18.40 -35.21 -29.31
N LEU A 43 -19.45 -34.80 -28.61
CA LEU A 43 -20.83 -35.10 -29.03
C LEU A 43 -21.18 -34.38 -30.33
N ASP A 44 -20.75 -33.13 -30.51
CA ASP A 44 -20.96 -32.37 -31.74
C ASP A 44 -20.23 -33.01 -32.92
N ILE A 45 -18.98 -33.47 -32.74
CA ILE A 45 -18.22 -34.21 -33.75
C ILE A 45 -18.92 -35.50 -34.13
N ALA A 46 -19.42 -36.29 -33.17
CA ALA A 46 -20.14 -37.50 -33.41
C ALA A 46 -21.44 -37.25 -34.19
N THR A 47 -22.17 -36.19 -33.83
CA THR A 47 -23.41 -35.77 -34.49
C THR A 47 -23.13 -35.34 -35.93
N GLU A 48 -22.07 -34.55 -36.16
CA GLU A 48 -21.67 -34.17 -37.54
C GLU A 48 -21.25 -35.38 -38.35
N GLY A 49 -20.56 -36.34 -37.76
CA GLY A 49 -20.23 -37.63 -38.39
C GLY A 49 -21.47 -38.38 -38.82
N ALA A 50 -22.47 -38.53 -37.96
CA ALA A 50 -23.75 -39.18 -38.27
C ALA A 50 -24.52 -38.43 -39.38
N ARG A 51 -24.53 -37.11 -39.35
CA ARG A 51 -25.12 -36.25 -40.37
C ARG A 51 -24.45 -36.46 -41.74
N ASN A 52 -23.15 -36.56 -41.78
CA ASN A 52 -22.40 -36.79 -43.03
C ASN A 52 -22.70 -38.19 -43.62
N ILE A 53 -22.81 -39.22 -42.78
CA ILE A 53 -23.22 -40.55 -43.19
C ILE A 53 -24.64 -40.49 -43.78
N PHE A 54 -25.58 -39.87 -43.08
CA PHE A 54 -26.95 -39.67 -43.61
C PHE A 54 -26.95 -38.98 -44.99
N ARG A 55 -26.23 -37.87 -45.12
CA ARG A 55 -26.12 -37.13 -46.40
C ARG A 55 -25.55 -37.99 -47.51
N MET A 56 -24.52 -38.75 -47.23
CA MET A 56 -23.90 -39.65 -48.19
C MET A 56 -24.93 -40.72 -48.68
N ILE A 57 -25.68 -41.30 -47.74
CA ILE A 57 -26.71 -42.27 -48.09
C ILE A 57 -27.80 -41.60 -48.94
N VAL A 58 -28.27 -40.41 -48.60
CA VAL A 58 -29.25 -39.66 -49.36
C VAL A 58 -28.76 -39.36 -50.80
N LEU A 59 -27.48 -38.94 -50.92
CA LEU A 59 -26.86 -38.73 -52.26
C LEU A 59 -26.79 -40.01 -53.08
N THR A 60 -26.40 -41.13 -52.49
CA THR A 60 -26.33 -42.43 -53.13
C THR A 60 -27.72 -42.89 -53.57
N ARG A 61 -28.75 -42.69 -52.75
CA ARG A 61 -30.16 -42.95 -53.09
C ARG A 61 -30.60 -42.06 -54.20
N GLN A 62 -30.28 -40.78 -54.23
CA GLN A 62 -30.61 -39.85 -55.28
C GLN A 62 -29.98 -40.29 -56.60
N TRP A 63 -28.72 -40.66 -56.62
CA TRP A 63 -28.04 -41.15 -57.80
C TRP A 63 -28.72 -42.38 -58.35
N ASN A 64 -29.06 -43.38 -57.52
CA ASN A 64 -29.82 -44.57 -57.95
C ASN A 64 -31.17 -44.20 -58.51
N ALA A 65 -31.93 -43.31 -57.92
CA ALA A 65 -33.24 -42.87 -58.38
C ALA A 65 -33.17 -42.13 -59.72
N ASP A 66 -32.14 -41.27 -59.91
CA ASP A 66 -32.00 -40.49 -61.16
C ASP A 66 -31.62 -41.37 -62.37
N HIS A 67 -31.03 -42.56 -62.12
CA HIS A 67 -30.74 -43.56 -63.14
C HIS A 67 -31.88 -44.62 -63.35
N GLY A 68 -33.03 -44.43 -62.68
CA GLY A 68 -34.14 -45.34 -62.73
C GLY A 68 -33.95 -46.67 -61.98
N GLY A 69 -32.91 -46.76 -61.15
CA GLY A 69 -32.51 -47.96 -60.45
C GLY A 69 -31.35 -48.69 -61.14
N VAL A 70 -30.76 -49.64 -60.44
CA VAL A 70 -29.63 -50.44 -60.92
C VAL A 70 -30.05 -51.89 -60.99
N TYR A 71 -29.72 -52.56 -62.07
CA TYR A 71 -30.00 -54.00 -62.25
C TYR A 71 -28.74 -54.80 -61.84
N VAL A 72 -28.96 -55.83 -61.02
CA VAL A 72 -27.91 -56.71 -60.51
C VAL A 72 -28.35 -58.18 -60.71
N PHE A 73 -27.41 -59.11 -60.77
CA PHE A 73 -27.68 -60.51 -60.80
C PHE A 73 -28.50 -60.99 -59.60
N ILE A 74 -29.47 -61.89 -59.84
CA ILE A 74 -30.19 -62.52 -58.73
C ILE A 74 -29.35 -63.61 -58.15
N ASP A 75 -29.00 -63.49 -56.82
CA ASP A 75 -28.30 -64.52 -56.08
C ASP A 75 -28.91 -64.62 -54.63
N ASP A 76 -28.34 -65.46 -53.79
CA ASP A 76 -28.81 -65.65 -52.40
C ASP A 76 -28.71 -64.38 -51.55
N LYS A 77 -27.79 -63.43 -51.86
CA LYS A 77 -27.63 -62.17 -51.20
C LYS A 77 -28.52 -61.08 -51.76
N THR A 78 -28.99 -61.22 -52.99
CA THR A 78 -29.75 -60.22 -53.66
C THR A 78 -31.02 -60.90 -54.34
N PRO A 79 -31.93 -61.36 -53.50
CA PRO A 79 -33.19 -61.91 -53.99
C PRO A 79 -34.11 -60.82 -54.60
N VAL A 80 -35.04 -61.24 -55.37
CA VAL A 80 -36.05 -60.31 -55.93
C VAL A 80 -36.83 -59.61 -54.85
N ASN A 81 -36.95 -58.26 -54.93
CA ASN A 81 -37.70 -57.49 -53.97
C ASN A 81 -39.20 -57.68 -54.11
N GLU A 82 -39.82 -58.47 -53.26
CA GLU A 82 -41.23 -58.79 -53.25
C GLU A 82 -42.13 -57.57 -53.03
N TYR A 83 -41.66 -56.57 -52.33
CA TYR A 83 -42.38 -55.34 -52.00
C TYR A 83 -42.28 -54.26 -53.08
N LEU A 84 -41.58 -54.55 -54.20
CA LEU A 84 -41.46 -53.63 -55.32
C LEU A 84 -42.54 -53.91 -56.38
N GLU A 85 -43.53 -53.03 -56.51
CA GLU A 85 -44.51 -53.04 -57.60
C GLU A 85 -43.92 -52.30 -58.81
N HIS A 86 -43.16 -52.98 -59.65
CA HIS A 86 -42.60 -52.40 -60.87
C HIS A 86 -42.65 -53.43 -62.02
N PRO A 87 -43.15 -53.01 -63.22
CA PRO A 87 -43.35 -53.98 -64.37
C PRO A 87 -42.04 -54.63 -64.80
N LYS A 88 -40.89 -53.91 -64.62
CA LYS A 88 -39.55 -54.42 -64.97
C LYS A 88 -38.75 -54.72 -63.71
N LYS A 89 -39.36 -55.26 -62.64
CA LYS A 89 -38.61 -55.60 -61.42
C LYS A 89 -37.63 -56.75 -61.64
N VAL A 90 -37.83 -57.55 -62.62
CA VAL A 90 -36.94 -58.61 -63.15
C VAL A 90 -36.79 -58.44 -64.62
N ILE A 91 -35.63 -58.49 -65.19
CA ILE A 91 -35.32 -58.53 -66.61
C ILE A 91 -34.44 -59.77 -66.90
N GLU A 92 -34.49 -60.28 -68.11
CA GLU A 92 -33.64 -61.37 -68.58
C GLU A 92 -32.70 -60.82 -69.65
N THR A 93 -31.42 -61.16 -69.54
CA THR A 93 -30.39 -60.79 -70.51
C THR A 93 -30.45 -61.70 -71.71
N ASN A 94 -29.77 -61.38 -72.83
CA ASN A 94 -29.67 -62.23 -74.00
C ASN A 94 -29.09 -63.61 -73.69
N ASP A 95 -28.26 -63.70 -72.62
CA ASP A 95 -27.62 -64.95 -72.15
C ASP A 95 -28.53 -65.73 -71.17
N LYS A 96 -29.81 -65.35 -71.05
CA LYS A 96 -30.79 -65.92 -70.11
C LYS A 96 -30.48 -65.77 -68.62
N GLU A 97 -29.61 -64.83 -68.25
CA GLU A 97 -29.38 -64.48 -66.86
C GLU A 97 -30.48 -63.53 -66.38
N LYS A 98 -30.93 -63.77 -65.15
CA LYS A 98 -31.97 -62.90 -64.52
C LYS A 98 -31.38 -61.85 -63.68
N LEU A 99 -31.77 -60.61 -63.91
CA LEU A 99 -31.38 -59.46 -63.12
C LEU A 99 -32.57 -58.90 -62.35
N THR A 100 -32.36 -58.47 -61.13
CA THR A 100 -33.36 -57.76 -60.31
C THR A 100 -33.04 -56.27 -60.17
N LEU A 101 -34.11 -55.46 -60.16
CA LEU A 101 -33.99 -54.00 -59.96
C LEU A 101 -33.74 -53.64 -58.51
N LEU A 102 -32.61 -53.06 -58.26
CA LEU A 102 -32.26 -52.39 -57.00
C LEU A 102 -32.81 -50.97 -57.04
N ASN A 103 -33.95 -50.74 -56.39
CA ASN A 103 -34.43 -49.38 -56.12
C ASN A 103 -33.72 -48.73 -54.96
N PRO A 104 -33.80 -47.37 -54.73
CA PRO A 104 -33.09 -46.68 -53.66
C PRO A 104 -33.34 -47.26 -52.26
N ALA A 105 -34.51 -47.77 -51.95
CA ALA A 105 -34.83 -48.36 -50.66
C ALA A 105 -34.17 -49.73 -50.48
N TYR A 106 -34.14 -50.57 -51.53
CA TYR A 106 -33.47 -51.86 -51.47
C TYR A 106 -31.93 -51.72 -51.34
N MET A 107 -31.36 -50.81 -52.13
CA MET A 107 -29.94 -50.50 -52.05
C MET A 107 -29.55 -50.05 -50.66
N THR A 108 -30.29 -49.10 -50.04
CA THR A 108 -29.97 -48.63 -48.67
C THR A 108 -30.09 -49.73 -47.64
N ARG A 109 -31.06 -50.65 -47.79
CA ARG A 109 -31.16 -51.82 -46.90
C ARG A 109 -29.92 -52.70 -47.01
N GLN A 110 -29.48 -53.04 -48.25
CA GLN A 110 -28.25 -53.82 -48.39
C GLN A 110 -27.01 -53.13 -47.79
N ILE A 111 -26.91 -51.83 -48.00
CA ILE A 111 -25.84 -51.04 -47.31
C ILE A 111 -25.96 -51.15 -45.79
N ALA A 112 -27.20 -51.06 -45.26
CA ALA A 112 -27.43 -51.20 -43.82
C ALA A 112 -27.07 -52.60 -43.30
N GLU A 113 -27.43 -53.65 -44.02
CA GLU A 113 -27.10 -55.04 -43.67
C GLU A 113 -25.59 -55.30 -43.76
N LEU A 114 -24.90 -54.71 -44.74
CA LEU A 114 -23.43 -54.76 -44.84
C LEU A 114 -22.76 -54.05 -43.67
N ALA A 115 -23.20 -52.84 -43.37
CA ALA A 115 -22.66 -52.06 -42.26
C ALA A 115 -22.90 -52.71 -40.88
N GLN A 116 -24.07 -53.35 -40.71
CA GLN A 116 -24.37 -54.07 -39.47
C GLN A 116 -23.54 -55.33 -39.25
N ASN A 117 -23.16 -56.00 -40.34
CA ASN A 117 -22.35 -57.24 -40.33
C ASN A 117 -20.85 -56.98 -40.38
N ASP A 118 -20.41 -55.76 -40.59
CA ASP A 118 -19.01 -55.35 -40.58
C ASP A 118 -18.56 -55.04 -39.13
N PRO A 119 -17.65 -55.85 -38.55
CA PRO A 119 -17.24 -55.68 -37.17
C PRO A 119 -16.47 -54.36 -36.90
N ASP A 120 -15.95 -53.71 -37.94
CA ASP A 120 -15.13 -52.50 -37.81
C ASP A 120 -15.93 -51.20 -37.90
N THR A 121 -17.15 -51.23 -38.43
CA THR A 121 -17.91 -50.01 -38.69
C THR A 121 -18.73 -49.53 -37.48
N HIS A 122 -19.17 -50.42 -36.59
CA HIS A 122 -20.04 -50.12 -35.44
C HIS A 122 -21.21 -49.19 -35.76
N LEU A 123 -21.69 -49.24 -37.02
CA LEU A 123 -22.71 -48.41 -37.61
C LEU A 123 -24.00 -49.21 -37.82
N ARG A 124 -25.09 -48.67 -37.30
CA ARG A 124 -26.44 -49.21 -37.60
C ARG A 124 -27.22 -48.19 -38.40
N LEU A 125 -27.82 -48.65 -39.50
CA LEU A 125 -28.65 -47.83 -40.33
C LEU A 125 -30.04 -48.46 -40.38
N HIS A 126 -31.09 -47.64 -40.21
CA HIS A 126 -32.45 -48.10 -40.34
C HIS A 126 -33.27 -47.14 -41.16
N ILE A 127 -33.89 -47.65 -42.21
CA ILE A 127 -34.86 -46.91 -43.04
C ILE A 127 -36.22 -47.12 -42.46
N THR A 128 -36.87 -46.07 -42.03
CA THR A 128 -38.09 -46.19 -41.26
C THR A 128 -39.21 -45.28 -41.82
N SER A 129 -40.43 -45.65 -41.52
CA SER A 129 -41.64 -44.89 -41.94
C SER A 129 -42.79 -45.18 -40.99
N LEU A 130 -43.71 -44.20 -40.82
CA LEU A 130 -45.00 -44.41 -40.14
C LEU A 130 -45.97 -45.29 -40.94
N LYS A 131 -45.80 -45.36 -42.25
CA LYS A 131 -46.59 -46.19 -43.12
C LYS A 131 -45.67 -47.04 -44.01
N PRO A 132 -44.97 -48.03 -43.44
CA PRO A 132 -44.02 -48.84 -44.19
C PRO A 132 -44.71 -49.77 -45.18
N ILE A 133 -44.16 -49.94 -46.38
CA ILE A 133 -44.60 -51.00 -47.35
C ILE A 133 -44.04 -52.34 -46.86
N ARG A 134 -42.79 -52.36 -46.36
CA ARG A 134 -42.13 -53.51 -45.80
C ARG A 134 -42.24 -53.45 -44.27
N PRO A 135 -42.76 -54.51 -43.63
CA PRO A 135 -42.94 -54.48 -42.12
C PRO A 135 -41.70 -54.20 -41.35
N GLN A 136 -40.52 -54.65 -41.76
CA GLN A 136 -39.22 -54.42 -41.09
C GLN A 136 -38.77 -52.95 -41.12
N ASN A 137 -39.41 -52.11 -41.92
CA ASN A 137 -39.18 -50.68 -41.95
C ASN A 137 -40.13 -49.91 -41.01
N SER A 138 -40.79 -50.61 -40.08
CA SER A 138 -41.60 -50.00 -39.02
C SER A 138 -40.70 -49.19 -38.06
N ALA A 139 -41.16 -48.00 -37.74
CA ALA A 139 -40.47 -47.11 -36.82
C ALA A 139 -40.52 -47.65 -35.38
N ASP A 140 -39.42 -47.62 -34.68
CA ASP A 140 -39.40 -47.83 -33.23
C ASP A 140 -39.96 -46.59 -32.49
N ALA A 141 -40.07 -46.66 -31.16
CA ALA A 141 -40.67 -45.59 -30.36
C ALA A 141 -39.95 -44.24 -30.55
N TRP A 142 -38.61 -44.20 -30.59
CA TRP A 142 -37.82 -43.01 -30.81
C TRP A 142 -37.99 -42.47 -32.25
N GLU A 143 -37.98 -43.36 -33.23
CA GLU A 143 -38.17 -43.01 -34.65
C GLU A 143 -39.58 -42.47 -34.93
N VAL A 144 -40.61 -43.02 -34.27
CA VAL A 144 -42.00 -42.50 -34.35
C VAL A 144 -42.05 -41.05 -33.86
N GLU A 145 -41.42 -40.77 -32.73
CA GLU A 145 -41.38 -39.40 -32.19
C GLU A 145 -40.60 -38.47 -33.13
N ALA A 146 -39.45 -38.90 -33.62
CA ALA A 146 -38.65 -38.16 -34.58
C ALA A 146 -39.45 -37.84 -35.89
N LEU A 147 -40.12 -38.83 -36.46
CA LEU A 147 -40.93 -38.64 -37.66
C LEU A 147 -42.10 -37.66 -37.48
N LYS A 148 -42.77 -37.69 -36.33
CA LYS A 148 -43.81 -36.69 -36.00
C LYS A 148 -43.25 -35.27 -35.89
N ARG A 149 -42.08 -35.11 -35.31
CA ARG A 149 -41.41 -33.80 -35.19
C ARG A 149 -40.97 -33.29 -36.57
N PHE A 150 -40.58 -34.17 -37.50
CA PHE A 150 -40.29 -33.79 -38.88
C PHE A 150 -41.53 -33.27 -39.62
N GLU A 151 -42.73 -33.83 -39.35
CA GLU A 151 -43.98 -33.32 -39.88
C GLU A 151 -44.32 -31.91 -39.37
N THR A 152 -43.77 -31.49 -38.20
CA THR A 152 -43.89 -30.12 -37.67
C THR A 152 -42.78 -29.16 -38.12
N GLY A 153 -41.84 -29.63 -38.97
CA GLY A 153 -40.82 -28.81 -39.63
C GLY A 153 -39.40 -28.93 -39.06
N GLU A 154 -39.17 -29.80 -38.10
CA GLU A 154 -37.80 -30.08 -37.67
C GLU A 154 -37.00 -30.74 -38.78
N GLN A 155 -35.71 -30.42 -38.87
CA GLN A 155 -34.86 -30.88 -39.97
C GLN A 155 -34.00 -32.10 -39.62
N GLU A 156 -33.68 -32.27 -38.37
CA GLU A 156 -32.88 -33.37 -37.84
C GLU A 156 -33.11 -33.52 -36.35
N ILE A 157 -32.90 -34.71 -35.81
CA ILE A 157 -32.96 -35.01 -34.38
C ILE A 157 -31.78 -35.90 -34.03
N SER A 158 -31.13 -35.63 -32.91
CA SER A 158 -30.11 -36.51 -32.35
C SER A 158 -30.30 -36.66 -30.84
N SER A 159 -30.02 -37.83 -30.31
CA SER A 159 -29.95 -38.11 -28.87
C SER A 159 -28.95 -39.22 -28.59
N VAL A 160 -28.50 -39.28 -27.36
CA VAL A 160 -27.68 -40.41 -26.87
C VAL A 160 -28.61 -41.36 -26.13
N GLU A 161 -28.71 -42.58 -26.63
CA GLU A 161 -29.55 -43.65 -26.08
C GLU A 161 -28.65 -44.74 -25.46
N ILE A 162 -29.17 -45.45 -24.46
CA ILE A 162 -28.47 -46.58 -23.85
C ILE A 162 -29.21 -47.85 -24.20
N GLU A 163 -28.55 -48.74 -24.96
CA GLU A 163 -29.08 -50.04 -25.33
C GLU A 163 -28.14 -51.13 -24.79
N ASN A 164 -28.67 -52.08 -24.01
CA ASN A 164 -27.89 -53.17 -23.43
C ASN A 164 -26.63 -52.74 -22.68
N GLY A 165 -26.67 -51.57 -22.04
CA GLY A 165 -25.54 -51.01 -21.31
C GLY A 165 -24.48 -50.30 -22.16
N GLN A 166 -24.67 -50.21 -23.47
CA GLN A 166 -23.83 -49.45 -24.39
C GLN A 166 -24.50 -48.15 -24.81
N ARG A 167 -23.73 -47.11 -24.96
CA ARG A 167 -24.19 -45.76 -25.39
C ARG A 167 -24.12 -45.70 -26.93
N TYR A 168 -25.19 -45.24 -27.52
CA TYR A 168 -25.30 -44.99 -28.98
C TYR A 168 -25.75 -43.56 -29.21
N LEU A 169 -25.05 -42.84 -30.09
CA LEU A 169 -25.59 -41.63 -30.65
C LEU A 169 -26.56 -42.02 -31.74
N ARG A 170 -27.86 -41.71 -31.58
CA ARG A 170 -28.89 -41.84 -32.63
C ARG A 170 -29.08 -40.49 -33.29
N TYR A 171 -29.01 -40.49 -34.61
CA TYR A 171 -29.24 -39.33 -35.44
C TYR A 171 -30.28 -39.71 -36.49
N MET A 172 -31.22 -38.83 -36.75
CA MET A 172 -32.22 -39.07 -37.81
C MET A 172 -32.55 -37.76 -38.52
N ALA A 173 -32.77 -37.86 -39.82
CA ALA A 173 -33.32 -36.76 -40.61
C ALA A 173 -34.35 -37.29 -41.64
N PRO A 174 -35.29 -36.44 -42.09
CA PRO A 174 -36.40 -36.86 -42.91
C PRO A 174 -35.99 -37.14 -44.35
N LEU A 175 -36.70 -38.10 -44.98
CA LEU A 175 -36.71 -38.34 -46.41
C LEU A 175 -37.89 -37.63 -47.00
N MET A 176 -37.67 -36.52 -47.70
CA MET A 176 -38.69 -35.73 -48.35
C MET A 176 -39.06 -36.37 -49.69
N VAL A 177 -40.37 -36.42 -50.03
CA VAL A 177 -40.87 -36.92 -51.26
C VAL A 177 -40.43 -36.03 -52.42
N LYS A 178 -39.68 -36.60 -53.37
CA LYS A 178 -39.28 -36.00 -54.64
C LYS A 178 -40.14 -36.57 -55.83
N LYS A 179 -40.06 -35.96 -57.02
CA LYS A 179 -40.77 -36.43 -58.18
C LYS A 179 -40.51 -37.91 -58.48
N SER A 180 -39.27 -38.37 -58.37
CA SER A 180 -38.92 -39.79 -58.61
C SER A 180 -39.55 -40.75 -57.58
N CYS A 181 -39.93 -40.27 -56.38
CA CYS A 181 -40.56 -41.07 -55.35
C CYS A 181 -42.03 -41.36 -55.63
N LEU A 182 -42.74 -40.49 -56.38
CA LEU A 182 -44.14 -40.58 -56.63
C LEU A 182 -44.49 -41.79 -57.51
N LEU A 183 -43.57 -42.27 -58.37
CA LEU A 183 -43.78 -43.50 -59.18
C LEU A 183 -44.23 -44.71 -58.35
N CYS A 184 -43.74 -44.82 -57.11
CA CYS A 184 -44.05 -45.92 -56.18
C CYS A 184 -44.98 -45.52 -55.03
N HIS A 185 -45.00 -44.23 -54.66
CA HIS A 185 -45.64 -43.78 -53.43
C HIS A 185 -46.90 -42.91 -53.60
N GLU A 186 -47.24 -42.51 -54.83
CA GLU A 186 -48.44 -41.75 -55.09
C GLU A 186 -49.71 -42.52 -54.68
N LYS A 187 -49.74 -43.84 -54.92
CA LYS A 187 -50.85 -44.72 -54.49
C LYS A 187 -51.05 -44.75 -52.95
N GLN A 188 -50.06 -44.39 -52.18
CA GLN A 188 -50.13 -44.27 -50.73
C GLN A 188 -50.62 -42.88 -50.23
N GLY A 189 -50.92 -41.96 -51.20
CA GLY A 189 -51.42 -40.62 -50.90
C GLY A 189 -50.37 -39.56 -50.65
N TYR A 190 -49.05 -39.81 -50.84
CA TYR A 190 -47.96 -38.85 -50.64
C TYR A 190 -47.90 -37.82 -51.76
N LYS A 191 -47.60 -36.59 -51.42
CA LYS A 191 -47.39 -35.45 -52.29
C LYS A 191 -45.96 -35.00 -52.30
N LEU A 192 -45.56 -34.23 -53.31
CA LEU A 192 -44.23 -33.62 -53.37
C LEU A 192 -43.99 -32.76 -52.13
N GLY A 193 -42.85 -32.98 -51.38
CA GLY A 193 -42.52 -32.29 -50.21
C GLY A 193 -43.00 -32.90 -48.88
N ASP A 194 -43.80 -33.97 -48.92
CA ASP A 194 -44.24 -34.69 -47.73
C ASP A 194 -43.06 -35.47 -47.12
N VAL A 195 -43.08 -35.69 -45.79
CA VAL A 195 -42.15 -36.59 -45.10
C VAL A 195 -42.55 -38.03 -45.35
N ARG A 196 -41.82 -38.77 -46.22
CA ARG A 196 -42.07 -40.17 -46.52
C ARG A 196 -41.62 -41.12 -45.39
N GLY A 197 -40.65 -40.76 -44.70
CA GLY A 197 -39.97 -41.52 -43.65
C GLY A 197 -38.64 -40.87 -43.24
N GLY A 198 -37.75 -41.61 -42.68
CA GLY A 198 -36.42 -41.14 -42.37
C GLY A 198 -35.35 -42.23 -42.44
N ILE A 199 -34.13 -41.84 -42.30
CA ILE A 199 -33.01 -42.76 -42.07
C ILE A 199 -32.46 -42.46 -40.69
N SER A 200 -32.49 -43.45 -39.84
CA SER A 200 -31.84 -43.44 -38.54
C SER A 200 -30.42 -43.95 -38.69
N VAL A 201 -29.47 -43.22 -38.17
CA VAL A 201 -28.03 -43.53 -38.09
C VAL A 201 -27.68 -43.68 -36.62
N SER A 202 -27.24 -44.87 -36.20
CA SER A 202 -26.81 -45.10 -34.83
C SER A 202 -25.30 -45.43 -34.80
N LEU A 203 -24.53 -44.62 -34.06
CA LEU A 203 -23.10 -44.79 -33.88
C LEU A 203 -22.80 -45.25 -32.44
N GLU A 204 -22.02 -46.32 -32.28
CA GLU A 204 -21.56 -46.74 -30.97
C GLU A 204 -20.59 -45.69 -30.41
N MET A 205 -20.88 -45.20 -29.17
CA MET A 205 -20.09 -44.14 -28.52
C MET A 205 -18.82 -44.63 -27.85
N LYS A 206 -18.58 -45.95 -27.76
CA LYS A 206 -17.49 -46.55 -26.99
C LYS A 206 -16.09 -45.98 -27.34
N SER A 207 -15.77 -45.85 -28.60
CA SER A 207 -14.47 -45.29 -29.03
C SER A 207 -14.37 -43.81 -28.73
N ILE A 208 -15.48 -43.09 -28.85
CA ILE A 208 -15.60 -41.65 -28.56
C ILE A 208 -15.50 -41.44 -27.05
N ASP A 209 -16.22 -42.22 -26.25
CA ASP A 209 -16.18 -42.17 -24.79
C ASP A 209 -14.78 -42.44 -24.27
N ASN A 210 -14.07 -43.44 -24.81
CA ASN A 210 -12.65 -43.69 -24.46
C ASN A 210 -11.77 -42.48 -24.79
N SER A 211 -11.97 -41.82 -25.93
CA SER A 211 -11.21 -40.62 -26.29
C SER A 211 -11.51 -39.45 -25.37
N VAL A 212 -12.78 -39.27 -24.99
CA VAL A 212 -13.25 -38.27 -24.02
C VAL A 212 -12.58 -38.52 -22.64
N ASP A 213 -12.58 -39.77 -22.16
CA ASP A 213 -11.99 -40.15 -20.89
C ASP A 213 -10.48 -39.88 -20.87
N HIS A 214 -9.79 -40.19 -21.96
CA HIS A 214 -8.36 -39.88 -22.10
C HIS A 214 -8.09 -38.36 -22.08
N GLU A 215 -8.91 -37.58 -22.79
CA GLU A 215 -8.76 -36.11 -22.82
C GLU A 215 -9.11 -35.47 -21.47
N ILE A 216 -10.13 -35.98 -20.78
CA ILE A 216 -10.49 -35.54 -19.42
C ILE A 216 -9.35 -35.87 -18.45
N MET A 217 -8.79 -37.10 -18.51
CA MET A 217 -7.69 -37.49 -17.65
C MET A 217 -6.43 -36.63 -17.89
N ALA A 218 -6.06 -36.42 -19.15
CA ALA A 218 -4.94 -35.55 -19.50
C ALA A 218 -5.14 -34.11 -18.99
N SER A 219 -6.37 -33.60 -19.16
CA SER A 219 -6.77 -32.29 -18.61
C SER A 219 -6.65 -32.26 -17.09
N ALA A 220 -7.21 -33.25 -16.38
CA ALA A 220 -7.14 -33.34 -14.92
C ALA A 220 -5.69 -33.37 -14.39
N ILE A 221 -4.81 -34.12 -15.03
CA ILE A 221 -3.37 -34.15 -14.69
C ILE A 221 -2.74 -32.78 -14.90
N SER A 222 -3.00 -32.13 -16.06
CA SER A 222 -2.48 -30.80 -16.36
C SER A 222 -2.93 -29.75 -15.33
N TYR A 223 -4.21 -29.78 -14.97
CA TYR A 223 -4.75 -28.90 -13.93
C TYR A 223 -4.16 -29.19 -12.55
N ALA A 224 -3.95 -30.46 -12.19
CA ALA A 224 -3.33 -30.85 -10.92
C ALA A 224 -1.87 -30.35 -10.81
N VAL A 225 -1.10 -30.47 -11.90
CA VAL A 225 0.28 -29.95 -11.97
C VAL A 225 0.28 -28.42 -11.86
N SER A 226 -0.58 -27.75 -12.64
CA SER A 226 -0.71 -26.28 -12.61
C SER A 226 -1.13 -25.76 -11.24
N TYR A 227 -2.07 -26.44 -10.60
CA TYR A 227 -2.52 -26.13 -9.24
C TYR A 227 -1.39 -26.27 -8.22
N SER A 228 -0.63 -27.37 -8.28
CA SER A 228 0.49 -27.62 -7.38
C SER A 228 1.59 -26.57 -7.54
N LEU A 229 1.90 -26.20 -8.79
CA LEU A 229 2.88 -25.16 -9.10
C LEU A 229 2.43 -23.79 -8.57
N LEU A 230 1.16 -23.44 -8.78
CA LEU A 230 0.60 -22.17 -8.31
C LEU A 230 0.61 -22.05 -6.78
N ILE A 231 0.30 -23.15 -6.08
CA ILE A 231 0.40 -23.20 -4.62
C ILE A 231 1.85 -23.03 -4.17
N MET A 232 2.80 -23.72 -4.80
CA MET A 232 4.22 -23.62 -4.45
C MET A 232 4.76 -22.20 -4.66
N ILE A 233 4.43 -21.56 -5.78
CA ILE A 233 4.81 -20.17 -6.06
C ILE A 233 4.19 -19.22 -5.02
N THR A 234 2.90 -19.38 -4.73
CA THR A 234 2.20 -18.55 -3.74
C THR A 234 2.81 -18.69 -2.34
N TRP A 235 3.12 -19.92 -1.93
CA TRP A 235 3.82 -20.18 -0.68
C TRP A 235 5.19 -19.50 -0.65
N GLY A 236 6.00 -19.68 -1.71
CA GLY A 236 7.34 -19.09 -1.81
C GLY A 236 7.33 -17.57 -1.75
N LEU A 237 6.38 -16.92 -2.44
CA LEU A 237 6.20 -15.47 -2.40
C LEU A 237 5.83 -14.96 -1.00
N ILE A 238 4.90 -15.62 -0.33
CA ILE A 238 4.48 -15.24 1.03
C ILE A 238 5.65 -15.39 2.01
N GLU A 239 6.42 -16.49 1.92
CA GLU A 239 7.60 -16.69 2.78
C GLU A 239 8.69 -15.64 2.51
N LEU A 240 8.92 -15.29 1.24
CA LEU A 240 9.86 -14.23 0.85
C LEU A 240 9.43 -12.87 1.42
N LEU A 241 8.15 -12.51 1.27
CA LEU A 241 7.59 -11.27 1.82
C LEU A 241 7.68 -11.23 3.35
N ALA A 242 7.39 -12.35 4.01
CA ALA A 242 7.49 -12.45 5.47
C ALA A 242 8.94 -12.28 5.96
N ARG A 243 9.93 -12.83 5.25
CA ARG A 243 11.36 -12.62 5.55
C ARG A 243 11.79 -11.16 5.35
N ARG A 244 11.38 -10.55 4.24
CA ARG A 244 11.65 -9.13 3.95
C ARG A 244 11.05 -8.22 5.02
N TRP A 245 9.82 -8.49 5.42
CA TRP A 245 9.14 -7.73 6.46
C TRP A 245 9.84 -7.82 7.82
N ARG A 246 10.30 -9.01 8.21
CA ARG A 246 11.07 -9.19 9.45
C ARG A 246 12.37 -8.39 9.42
N ALA A 247 13.14 -8.51 8.34
CA ALA A 247 14.39 -7.75 8.18
C ALA A 247 14.17 -6.23 8.21
N LEU A 248 13.09 -5.73 7.60
CA LEU A 248 12.75 -4.29 7.63
C LEU A 248 12.43 -3.82 9.06
N ASN A 249 11.65 -4.59 9.80
CA ASN A 249 11.31 -4.25 11.18
C ASN A 249 12.53 -4.26 12.10
N ASP A 250 13.47 -5.21 11.92
CA ASP A 250 14.70 -5.27 12.69
C ASP A 250 15.61 -4.05 12.41
N ASN A 251 15.66 -3.61 11.13
CA ASN A 251 16.38 -2.39 10.76
C ASN A 251 15.75 -1.12 11.37
N ILE A 252 14.42 -1.01 11.40
CA ILE A 252 13.72 0.12 12.02
C ILE A 252 14.04 0.18 13.53
N GLU A 253 13.98 -0.95 14.23
CA GLU A 253 14.31 -0.99 15.67
C GLU A 253 15.76 -0.61 15.94
N MET A 254 16.68 -1.06 15.08
CA MET A 254 18.10 -0.69 15.17
C MET A 254 18.31 0.82 14.94
N LEU A 255 17.61 1.40 13.96
CA LEU A 255 17.67 2.84 13.69
C LEU A 255 17.12 3.67 14.85
N GLU A 256 16.02 3.24 15.48
CA GLU A 256 15.46 3.92 16.65
C GLU A 256 16.41 3.89 17.86
N THR A 257 17.04 2.72 18.12
CA THR A 257 18.02 2.60 19.20
C THR A 257 19.24 3.48 18.96
N THR A 258 19.83 3.41 17.75
CA THR A 258 21.00 4.23 17.39
C THR A 258 20.69 5.72 17.45
N ARG A 259 19.50 6.14 16.99
CA ARG A 259 19.05 7.53 17.09
C ARG A 259 18.98 8.00 18.56
N ASN A 260 18.42 7.17 19.43
CA ASN A 260 18.31 7.51 20.84
C ASN A 260 19.69 7.62 21.51
N GLU A 261 20.62 6.71 21.19
CA GLU A 261 22.01 6.78 21.66
C GLU A 261 22.72 8.04 21.16
N LEU A 262 22.54 8.42 19.89
CA LEU A 262 23.11 9.66 19.35
C LEU A 262 22.58 10.90 20.08
N VAL A 263 21.26 10.96 20.34
CA VAL A 263 20.65 12.08 21.08
C VAL A 263 21.20 12.16 22.53
N GLU A 264 21.38 11.02 23.19
CA GLU A 264 21.93 10.97 24.53
C GLU A 264 23.40 11.39 24.55
N ASN A 265 24.20 10.91 23.61
CA ASN A 265 25.60 11.31 23.45
C ASN A 265 25.75 12.81 23.16
N GLU A 266 24.91 13.39 22.32
CA GLU A 266 24.90 14.83 22.01
C GLU A 266 24.55 15.65 23.26
N LYS A 267 23.57 15.21 24.07
CA LYS A 267 23.26 15.84 25.36
C LYS A 267 24.43 15.80 26.32
N MET A 268 25.12 14.65 26.43
CA MET A 268 26.31 14.51 27.30
C MET A 268 27.48 15.37 26.83
N ALA A 269 27.73 15.44 25.53
CA ALA A 269 28.76 16.29 24.96
C ALA A 269 28.46 17.79 25.20
N SER A 270 27.21 18.21 25.07
CA SER A 270 26.75 19.56 25.37
C SER A 270 26.92 19.89 26.86
N LEU A 271 26.51 18.97 27.73
CA LEU A 271 26.69 19.12 29.20
C LEU A 271 28.16 19.20 29.59
N GLY A 272 29.03 18.38 28.98
CA GLY A 272 30.48 18.41 29.22
C GLY A 272 31.10 19.78 28.90
N ARG A 273 30.74 20.38 27.76
CA ARG A 273 31.18 21.73 27.38
C ARG A 273 30.69 22.80 28.38
N LEU A 274 29.42 22.69 28.81
CA LEU A 274 28.83 23.59 29.80
C LEU A 274 29.55 23.51 31.13
N VAL A 275 29.81 22.30 31.66
CA VAL A 275 30.49 22.10 32.95
C VAL A 275 31.92 22.61 32.90
N SER A 276 32.66 22.35 31.83
CA SER A 276 34.04 22.82 31.65
C SER A 276 34.10 24.35 31.58
N GLY A 277 33.22 25.00 30.80
CA GLY A 277 33.15 26.46 30.74
C GLY A 277 32.74 27.10 32.07
N PHE A 278 31.76 26.49 32.77
CA PHE A 278 31.32 26.95 34.07
C PHE A 278 32.43 26.87 35.14
N ALA A 279 33.17 25.75 35.19
CA ALA A 279 34.32 25.61 36.10
C ALA A 279 35.39 26.68 35.86
N HIS A 280 35.68 26.99 34.59
CA HIS A 280 36.64 28.03 34.23
C HIS A 280 36.16 29.43 34.65
N GLU A 281 34.89 29.76 34.40
CA GLU A 281 34.31 31.06 34.76
C GLU A 281 34.17 31.28 36.28
N ILE A 282 34.01 30.24 37.11
CA ILE A 282 34.02 30.32 38.57
C ILE A 282 35.44 30.43 39.10
N ASN A 283 36.37 29.63 38.59
CA ASN A 283 37.74 29.59 39.13
C ASN A 283 38.44 30.94 38.99
N THR A 284 38.13 31.73 37.96
CA THR A 284 38.73 33.04 37.75
C THR A 284 38.42 34.03 38.91
N PRO A 285 37.16 34.37 39.22
CA PRO A 285 36.83 35.28 40.29
C PRO A 285 37.24 34.72 41.69
N VAL A 286 37.13 33.42 41.91
CA VAL A 286 37.55 32.75 43.11
C VAL A 286 39.10 32.91 43.31
N GLY A 287 39.86 32.67 42.22
CA GLY A 287 41.31 32.84 42.23
C GLY A 287 41.73 34.28 42.56
N VAL A 288 41.06 35.29 41.97
CA VAL A 288 41.29 36.70 42.26
C VAL A 288 40.97 37.01 43.74
N ALA A 289 39.86 36.51 44.27
CA ALA A 289 39.48 36.72 45.67
C ALA A 289 40.47 36.07 46.61
N VAL A 290 40.95 34.86 46.37
CA VAL A 290 41.97 34.17 47.14
C VAL A 290 43.28 34.94 47.09
N GLY A 291 43.71 35.43 45.93
CA GLY A 291 44.90 36.25 45.79
C GLY A 291 44.83 37.57 46.59
N ALA A 292 43.67 38.25 46.49
CA ALA A 292 43.46 39.50 47.27
C ALA A 292 43.43 39.28 48.75
N ILE A 293 42.84 38.17 49.23
CA ILE A 293 42.86 37.80 50.67
C ILE A 293 44.28 37.44 51.11
N SER A 294 45.03 36.67 50.32
CA SER A 294 46.44 36.32 50.67
C SER A 294 47.34 37.54 50.74
N HIS A 295 47.15 38.51 49.82
CA HIS A 295 47.88 39.79 49.89
C HIS A 295 47.48 40.62 51.13
N GLY A 296 46.19 40.55 51.52
CA GLY A 296 45.71 41.15 52.76
C GLY A 296 46.39 40.54 53.97
N ASP A 297 46.62 39.25 54.04
CA ASP A 297 47.37 38.59 55.15
C ASP A 297 48.83 39.04 55.22
N GLU A 298 49.50 39.22 54.09
CA GLU A 298 50.87 39.78 54.02
C GLU A 298 50.87 41.23 54.47
N THR A 299 49.87 42.02 54.11
CA THR A 299 49.72 43.41 54.54
C THR A 299 49.50 43.50 56.05
N ILE A 300 48.67 42.57 56.61
CA ILE A 300 48.49 42.48 58.08
C ILE A 300 49.78 42.11 58.77
N ALA A 301 50.59 41.20 58.25
CA ALA A 301 51.91 40.87 58.82
C ALA A 301 52.86 42.06 58.78
N THR A 302 52.81 42.84 57.67
CA THR A 302 53.61 44.10 57.56
C THR A 302 53.13 45.15 58.52
N LEU A 303 51.84 45.34 58.71
CA LEU A 303 51.26 46.24 59.72
C LEU A 303 51.70 45.87 61.11
N LYS A 304 51.70 44.57 61.48
CA LYS A 304 52.19 44.10 62.79
C LYS A 304 53.65 44.42 62.99
N THR A 305 54.49 44.30 61.96
CA THR A 305 55.92 44.64 62.01
C THR A 305 56.15 46.15 62.10
N LEU A 306 55.33 46.93 61.39
CA LEU A 306 55.37 48.41 61.49
C LEU A 306 55.02 48.89 62.92
N LEU A 307 53.93 48.36 63.50
CA LEU A 307 53.46 48.68 64.85
C LEU A 307 54.44 48.25 65.95
N ALA A 308 55.41 47.38 65.69
CA ALA A 308 56.50 46.98 66.63
C ALA A 308 57.74 47.90 66.57
N LYS A 309 57.79 48.87 65.64
CA LYS A 309 58.87 49.89 65.58
C LYS A 309 58.64 51.00 66.58
N GLU A 310 59.73 51.63 67.08
CA GLU A 310 59.67 52.76 68.04
C GLU A 310 59.09 54.05 67.42
N GLU A 311 59.20 54.25 66.13
CA GLU A 311 58.59 55.35 65.38
C GLU A 311 57.87 54.82 64.08
N VAL A 312 56.58 55.10 63.99
CA VAL A 312 55.74 54.76 62.79
C VAL A 312 55.06 56.05 62.33
N THR A 313 55.15 56.37 61.09
CA THR A 313 54.47 57.53 60.52
C THR A 313 53.00 57.22 60.25
N GLU A 314 52.09 58.16 60.43
CA GLU A 314 50.67 58.05 60.11
C GLU A 314 50.46 57.72 58.61
N GLN A 315 51.35 58.22 57.77
CA GLN A 315 51.32 57.99 56.34
C GLN A 315 51.57 56.51 55.95
N GLU A 316 52.57 55.87 56.57
CA GLU A 316 52.88 54.43 56.37
C GLU A 316 51.73 53.54 56.84
N LEU A 317 51.09 53.88 57.96
CA LEU A 317 49.97 53.15 58.50
C LEU A 317 48.74 53.26 57.56
N ASN A 318 48.38 54.48 57.14
CA ASN A 318 47.30 54.75 56.27
C ASN A 318 47.47 54.04 54.90
N GLN A 319 48.68 54.06 54.34
CA GLN A 319 48.99 53.34 53.12
C GLN A 319 48.73 51.83 53.21
N GLN A 320 49.09 51.17 54.28
CA GLN A 320 48.84 49.74 54.49
C GLN A 320 47.33 49.44 54.71
N LEU A 321 46.63 50.34 55.41
CA LEU A 321 45.19 50.23 55.60
C LEU A 321 44.42 50.42 54.29
N ASP A 322 44.88 51.31 53.42
CA ASP A 322 44.31 51.50 52.05
C ASP A 322 44.50 50.23 51.22
N TYR A 323 45.69 49.62 51.20
CA TYR A 323 45.92 48.33 50.51
C TYR A 323 45.04 47.21 51.04
N LEU A 324 44.84 47.11 52.35
CA LEU A 324 43.97 46.14 52.98
C LEU A 324 42.49 46.35 52.57
N SER A 325 42.07 47.63 52.59
CA SER A 325 40.72 48.02 52.18
C SER A 325 40.46 47.70 50.71
N GLU A 326 41.40 48.02 49.82
CA GLU A 326 41.31 47.72 48.38
C GLU A 326 41.28 46.21 48.14
N GLY A 327 42.17 45.44 48.80
CA GLY A 327 42.15 43.95 48.70
C GLY A 327 40.84 43.33 49.17
N HIS A 328 40.30 43.84 50.32
CA HIS A 328 39.00 43.37 50.80
C HIS A 328 37.87 43.68 49.86
N TYR A 329 37.81 44.91 49.31
CA TYR A 329 36.79 45.27 48.27
C TYR A 329 36.88 44.40 47.02
N LEU A 330 38.13 44.15 46.55
CA LEU A 330 38.37 43.30 45.36
C LEU A 330 37.93 41.87 45.62
N ALA A 331 38.24 41.29 46.77
CA ALA A 331 37.82 39.94 47.15
C ALA A 331 36.29 39.82 47.23
N LEU A 332 35.64 40.76 47.88
CA LEU A 332 34.18 40.76 48.05
C LEU A 332 33.45 40.91 46.71
N ALA A 333 33.94 41.78 45.84
CA ALA A 333 33.39 41.97 44.52
C ALA A 333 33.45 40.68 43.64
N ASN A 334 34.59 39.98 43.68
CA ASN A 334 34.82 38.75 42.98
C ASN A 334 34.02 37.56 43.55
N LEU A 335 33.88 37.43 44.85
CA LEU A 335 33.05 36.44 45.53
C LEU A 335 31.55 36.62 45.16
N ARG A 336 31.06 37.88 45.14
CA ARG A 336 29.71 38.23 44.74
C ARG A 336 29.49 37.81 43.26
N ARG A 337 30.48 38.07 42.39
CA ARG A 337 30.43 37.65 40.98
C ARG A 337 30.36 36.13 40.85
N ALA A 338 31.17 35.37 41.59
CA ALA A 338 31.11 33.92 41.59
C ALA A 338 29.74 33.39 42.07
N ALA A 339 29.20 33.96 43.15
CA ALA A 339 27.87 33.59 43.65
C ALA A 339 26.75 33.86 42.64
N ASP A 340 26.80 34.99 41.93
CA ASP A 340 25.84 35.32 40.85
C ASP A 340 25.94 34.34 39.68
N LEU A 341 27.14 33.95 39.27
CA LEU A 341 27.35 32.91 38.25
C LEU A 341 26.75 31.56 38.64
N VAL A 342 26.96 31.12 39.89
CA VAL A 342 26.36 29.88 40.43
C VAL A 342 24.84 29.96 40.40
N GLN A 343 24.26 31.09 40.82
CA GLN A 343 22.82 31.27 40.85
C GLN A 343 22.20 31.27 39.46
N ARG A 344 22.83 31.92 38.47
CA ARG A 344 22.41 31.90 37.06
C ARG A 344 22.52 30.50 36.47
N PHE A 345 23.61 29.77 36.73
CA PHE A 345 23.77 28.39 36.29
C PHE A 345 22.69 27.48 36.88
N LYS A 346 22.37 27.62 38.18
CA LYS A 346 21.29 26.87 38.83
C LYS A 346 19.93 27.13 38.15
N ARG A 347 19.60 28.37 37.83
CA ARG A 347 18.34 28.70 37.09
C ARG A 347 18.31 28.08 35.71
N THR A 348 19.43 27.93 35.00
CA THR A 348 19.52 27.30 33.71
C THR A 348 19.34 25.78 33.78
N SER A 349 19.73 25.13 34.90
CA SER A 349 19.76 23.67 35.05
C SER A 349 18.55 23.05 35.76
N ILE A 350 17.80 23.80 36.60
CA ILE A 350 16.92 23.22 37.63
C ILE A 350 15.45 23.66 37.57
N ASP A 351 15.05 24.68 36.82
CA ASP A 351 13.63 25.10 36.82
C ASP A 351 12.71 24.08 36.08
N ARG A 352 12.69 22.84 36.61
CA ARG A 352 11.64 21.85 36.26
C ARG A 352 10.32 22.12 37.02
N ASP A 353 10.33 22.80 38.15
CA ASP A 353 9.15 22.98 39.01
C ASP A 353 8.22 24.15 38.58
N SER A 354 8.72 25.10 37.75
CA SER A 354 7.88 26.17 37.17
C SER A 354 7.20 25.82 35.85
N GLN A 355 7.34 24.58 35.37
CA GLN A 355 6.90 24.14 34.05
C GLN A 355 5.44 23.62 34.01
N GLN A 356 4.54 24.12 34.85
CA GLN A 356 3.11 23.78 34.68
C GLN A 356 2.57 24.42 33.42
N LYS A 357 2.17 23.58 32.48
CA LYS A 357 1.41 24.02 31.30
C LYS A 357 0.06 24.56 31.75
N ARG A 358 -0.24 25.79 31.34
CA ARG A 358 -1.52 26.45 31.62
C ARG A 358 -1.95 27.31 30.42
N GLU A 359 -3.20 27.68 30.44
CA GLU A 359 -3.71 28.72 29.54
C GLU A 359 -3.25 30.10 30.04
N TYR A 360 -2.75 30.95 29.16
CA TYR A 360 -2.36 32.31 29.45
C TYR A 360 -2.57 33.23 28.25
N GLN A 361 -2.77 34.51 28.51
CA GLN A 361 -2.89 35.54 27.52
C GLN A 361 -1.52 36.15 27.22
N LEU A 362 -1.13 36.12 25.93
CA LEU A 362 0.25 36.49 25.56
C LEU A 362 0.53 37.99 25.79
N ALA A 363 -0.45 38.84 25.48
CA ALA A 363 -0.32 40.30 25.72
C ALA A 363 -0.09 40.63 27.20
N GLU A 364 -0.76 39.95 28.13
CA GLU A 364 -0.59 40.11 29.56
C GLU A 364 0.83 39.65 30.00
N LEU A 365 1.28 38.52 29.50
CA LEU A 365 2.64 38.02 29.78
C LEU A 365 3.73 39.02 29.39
N ILE A 366 3.61 39.60 28.18
CA ILE A 366 4.56 40.59 27.69
C ILE A 366 4.54 41.82 28.62
N GLN A 367 3.35 42.28 29.04
CA GLN A 367 3.20 43.43 29.93
C GLN A 367 3.80 43.14 31.32
N ASP A 368 3.66 41.93 31.85
CA ASP A 368 4.26 41.51 33.13
C ASP A 368 5.80 41.55 33.08
N VAL A 369 6.40 41.07 31.95
CA VAL A 369 7.85 41.16 31.73
C VAL A 369 8.31 42.61 31.71
N LEU A 370 7.61 43.51 30.99
CA LEU A 370 7.95 44.93 30.93
C LEU A 370 7.80 45.61 32.30
N THR A 371 6.78 45.24 33.07
CA THR A 371 6.58 45.73 34.42
C THR A 371 7.72 45.29 35.37
N THR A 372 8.14 44.05 35.26
CA THR A 372 9.29 43.52 36.04
C THR A 372 10.59 44.27 35.72
N LEU A 373 10.79 44.63 34.46
CA LEU A 373 11.98 45.37 33.99
C LEU A 373 11.85 46.90 34.13
N HIS A 374 10.71 47.42 34.62
CA HIS A 374 10.39 48.84 34.66
C HIS A 374 11.49 49.67 35.36
N ASN A 375 12.04 49.22 36.49
CA ASN A 375 13.07 49.95 37.22
C ASN A 375 14.39 50.08 36.43
N GLN A 376 14.69 49.16 35.54
CA GLN A 376 15.86 49.24 34.67
C GLN A 376 15.59 50.14 33.48
N LEU A 377 14.39 50.05 32.87
CA LEU A 377 13.96 50.83 31.72
C LEU A 377 13.73 52.31 32.03
N LYS A 378 13.12 52.64 33.18
CA LYS A 378 12.79 54.01 33.59
C LYS A 378 14.01 54.97 33.66
N ARG A 379 15.21 54.41 33.79
CA ARG A 379 16.47 55.20 33.86
C ARG A 379 17.13 55.38 32.50
N THR A 380 16.46 54.94 31.41
CA THR A 380 16.99 54.94 30.06
C THR A 380 16.10 55.72 29.11
N GLU A 381 16.63 56.21 28.01
CA GLU A 381 15.89 56.82 26.91
C GLU A 381 15.59 55.78 25.81
N ILE A 382 15.12 54.57 26.20
CA ILE A 382 14.82 53.47 25.28
C ILE A 382 13.31 53.31 25.18
N ALA A 383 12.75 53.45 23.98
CA ALA A 383 11.36 53.20 23.70
C ALA A 383 11.11 51.71 23.37
N ILE A 384 10.03 51.13 23.89
CA ILE A 384 9.63 49.76 23.58
C ILE A 384 8.26 49.78 22.92
N ASP A 385 8.21 49.32 21.66
CA ASP A 385 6.94 49.15 20.93
C ASP A 385 6.56 47.68 20.88
N VAL A 386 5.34 47.35 21.32
CA VAL A 386 4.82 46.00 21.32
C VAL A 386 3.59 45.94 20.41
N THR A 387 3.65 45.00 19.46
CA THR A 387 2.52 44.63 18.60
C THR A 387 2.17 43.18 18.90
N CYS A 388 1.07 42.95 19.60
CA CYS A 388 0.57 41.64 19.97
C CYS A 388 -0.96 41.63 19.88
N PRO A 389 -1.61 40.61 19.30
CA PRO A 389 -3.05 40.49 19.31
C PRO A 389 -3.59 40.40 20.76
N GLU A 390 -4.46 41.30 21.16
CA GLU A 390 -4.97 41.39 22.54
C GLU A 390 -5.62 40.11 23.06
N LYS A 391 -6.29 39.36 22.20
CA LYS A 391 -7.06 38.16 22.56
C LYS A 391 -6.33 36.85 22.31
N LEU A 392 -5.02 36.87 21.99
CA LEU A 392 -4.24 35.68 21.71
C LEU A 392 -3.98 34.90 23.00
N LYS A 393 -4.68 33.77 23.16
CA LYS A 393 -4.48 32.82 24.24
C LYS A 393 -3.63 31.65 23.78
N LEU A 394 -2.69 31.25 24.59
CA LEU A 394 -1.80 30.11 24.34
C LEU A 394 -1.95 29.08 25.46
N TYR A 395 -1.79 27.81 25.12
CA TYR A 395 -1.65 26.75 26.11
C TYR A 395 -0.18 26.26 26.12
N GLY A 396 0.49 26.37 27.25
CA GLY A 396 1.90 26.02 27.35
C GLY A 396 2.50 26.50 28.67
N THR A 397 3.82 26.56 28.72
CA THR A 397 4.61 26.99 29.88
C THR A 397 4.97 28.46 29.73
N PRO A 398 4.24 29.40 30.35
CA PRO A 398 4.49 30.84 30.18
C PRO A 398 5.89 31.27 30.58
N GLY A 399 6.49 30.65 31.63
CA GLY A 399 7.84 30.99 32.11
C GLY A 399 8.94 30.84 31.06
N LEU A 400 8.76 29.96 30.04
CA LEU A 400 9.73 29.83 28.96
C LEU A 400 9.79 31.09 28.10
N LEU A 401 8.63 31.60 27.71
CA LEU A 401 8.54 32.80 26.88
C LEU A 401 8.91 34.05 27.66
N GLU A 402 8.54 34.12 28.97
CA GLU A 402 8.96 35.15 29.89
C GLU A 402 10.50 35.21 29.98
N GLN A 403 11.17 34.07 30.10
CA GLN A 403 12.64 34.00 30.16
C GLN A 403 13.30 34.41 28.83
N VAL A 404 12.72 34.00 27.68
CA VAL A 404 13.19 34.44 26.34
C VAL A 404 13.13 35.96 26.24
N LEU A 405 11.97 36.58 26.53
CA LEU A 405 11.76 38.02 26.45
C LEU A 405 12.65 38.78 27.40
N THR A 406 12.75 38.32 28.65
CA THR A 406 13.63 38.94 29.67
C THR A 406 15.07 38.94 29.21
N ASN A 407 15.59 37.82 28.69
CA ASN A 407 16.96 37.73 28.19
C ASN A 407 17.19 38.62 26.96
N LEU A 408 16.24 38.66 26.00
CA LEU A 408 16.35 39.53 24.83
C LEU A 408 16.41 41.01 25.23
N ILE A 409 15.49 41.47 26.08
CA ILE A 409 15.44 42.88 26.54
C ILE A 409 16.70 43.24 27.35
N THR A 410 17.13 42.39 28.29
CA THR A 410 18.32 42.64 29.07
C THR A 410 19.60 42.65 28.24
N ASN A 411 19.69 41.82 27.22
CA ASN A 411 20.80 41.85 26.24
C ASN A 411 20.82 43.15 25.45
N SER A 412 19.69 43.62 24.96
CA SER A 412 19.61 44.91 24.24
C SER A 412 20.00 46.08 25.18
N LEU A 413 19.50 46.08 26.42
CA LEU A 413 19.87 47.09 27.40
C LEU A 413 21.38 47.13 27.69
N SER A 414 21.98 45.95 27.95
CA SER A 414 23.38 45.88 28.37
C SER A 414 24.35 46.00 27.20
N HIS A 415 24.09 45.33 26.09
CA HIS A 415 24.99 45.26 24.95
C HIS A 415 24.60 46.24 23.84
N GLY A 416 23.32 46.29 23.44
CA GLY A 416 22.84 47.12 22.35
C GLY A 416 22.88 48.61 22.66
N PHE A 417 22.53 48.96 23.91
CA PHE A 417 22.40 50.36 24.36
C PHE A 417 23.38 50.76 25.47
N ASP A 418 24.53 50.10 25.61
CA ASP A 418 25.59 50.39 26.57
C ASP A 418 25.08 50.63 27.99
N ASN A 419 24.34 49.69 28.56
CA ASN A 419 23.69 49.80 29.88
C ASN A 419 22.70 50.99 29.97
N GLY A 420 21.98 51.26 28.87
CA GLY A 420 20.96 52.29 28.77
C GLY A 420 21.50 53.72 28.59
N LYS A 421 22.79 53.90 28.32
CA LYS A 421 23.41 55.21 28.07
C LYS A 421 23.09 55.73 26.65
N ARG A 422 22.74 54.84 25.74
CA ARG A 422 22.37 55.16 24.37
C ARG A 422 20.84 55.12 24.26
N ALA A 423 20.24 56.19 23.72
CA ALA A 423 18.84 56.20 23.33
C ALA A 423 18.60 55.26 22.16
N GLY A 424 17.43 54.64 22.11
CA GLY A 424 17.07 53.77 20.99
C GLY A 424 15.68 53.15 21.15
N LYS A 425 15.41 52.15 20.34
CA LYS A 425 14.08 51.53 20.21
C LYS A 425 14.15 50.01 20.14
N ILE A 426 13.29 49.35 20.92
CA ILE A 426 13.03 47.90 20.85
C ILE A 426 11.64 47.71 20.26
N ARG A 427 11.52 46.81 19.27
CA ARG A 427 10.23 46.38 18.71
C ARG A 427 10.01 44.90 18.99
N ILE A 428 8.83 44.56 19.48
CA ILE A 428 8.40 43.20 19.77
C ILE A 428 7.11 42.96 18.99
N ASN A 429 7.19 42.22 17.91
CA ASN A 429 6.02 41.88 17.08
C ASN A 429 5.69 40.40 17.26
N VAL A 430 4.46 40.11 17.64
CA VAL A 430 4.01 38.73 17.81
C VAL A 430 2.76 38.50 16.97
N SER A 431 2.78 37.43 16.18
CA SER A 431 1.66 37.04 15.34
C SER A 431 1.49 35.53 15.28
N PRO A 432 0.26 35.02 15.23
CA PRO A 432 0.02 33.62 14.91
C PRO A 432 0.16 33.40 13.41
N SER A 433 0.87 32.30 13.01
CA SER A 433 0.94 31.84 11.63
C SER A 433 -0.23 30.91 11.31
N SER A 434 -0.62 30.83 10.03
CA SER A 434 -1.64 29.90 9.52
C SER A 434 -1.31 28.42 9.75
N ALA A 435 -0.04 28.08 10.07
CA ALA A 435 0.44 26.73 10.32
C ALA A 435 0.44 26.33 11.80
N ASN A 436 -0.40 26.94 12.64
CA ASN A 436 -0.44 26.70 14.08
C ASN A 436 0.91 26.98 14.79
N ARG A 437 1.60 28.05 14.36
CA ARG A 437 2.88 28.48 14.91
C ARG A 437 2.78 29.92 15.41
N LEU A 438 3.54 30.23 16.45
CA LEU A 438 3.76 31.58 16.94
C LEU A 438 5.01 32.14 16.27
N ILE A 439 4.91 33.31 15.70
CA ILE A 439 6.04 34.09 15.19
C ILE A 439 6.28 35.23 16.17
N LEU A 440 7.49 35.31 16.71
CA LEU A 440 7.98 36.39 17.53
C LEU A 440 9.17 37.05 16.83
N ASP A 441 8.98 38.27 16.36
CA ASP A 441 10.03 39.14 15.81
C ASP A 441 10.45 40.14 16.88
N TYR A 442 11.69 40.03 17.33
CA TYR A 442 12.28 40.95 18.28
C TYR A 442 13.40 41.72 17.59
N GLN A 443 13.37 43.05 17.64
CA GLN A 443 14.35 43.90 16.98
C GLN A 443 14.74 45.06 17.89
N ASP A 444 16.06 45.32 18.01
CA ASP A 444 16.58 46.56 18.53
C ASP A 444 17.37 47.35 17.48
N ASP A 445 17.54 48.65 17.67
CA ASP A 445 18.38 49.56 16.86
C ASP A 445 19.70 49.94 17.53
N GLY A 446 20.20 49.03 18.37
CA GLY A 446 21.46 49.19 19.10
C GLY A 446 22.71 49.14 18.22
N ILE A 447 23.86 48.93 18.86
CA ILE A 447 25.17 48.86 18.16
C ILE A 447 25.33 47.65 17.25
N GLY A 448 24.45 46.61 17.42
CA GLY A 448 24.54 45.37 16.66
C GLY A 448 25.81 44.57 16.92
N MET A 449 26.04 43.58 15.99
CA MET A 449 27.16 42.63 16.08
C MET A 449 27.91 42.58 14.75
N ASN A 450 29.23 42.42 14.80
CA ASN A 450 30.04 42.05 13.64
C ASN A 450 29.89 40.54 13.32
N GLU A 451 30.43 40.07 12.20
CA GLU A 451 30.30 38.67 11.78
C GLU A 451 30.96 37.68 12.74
N GLU A 452 32.10 38.03 13.35
CA GLU A 452 32.80 37.16 14.31
C GLU A 452 31.98 36.95 15.59
N VAL A 453 31.42 38.02 16.12
CA VAL A 453 30.53 37.99 17.30
C VAL A 453 29.23 37.21 16.96
N LYS A 454 28.66 37.44 15.79
CA LYS A 454 27.43 36.78 15.36
C LYS A 454 27.56 35.27 15.28
N GLN A 455 28.69 34.75 14.76
CA GLN A 455 28.95 33.31 14.66
C GLN A 455 29.02 32.61 16.03
N GLN A 456 29.52 33.30 17.05
CA GLN A 456 29.72 32.74 18.39
C GLN A 456 28.62 33.15 19.38
N ALA A 457 27.68 34.00 18.97
CA ALA A 457 26.70 34.61 19.86
C ALA A 457 25.86 33.63 20.68
N PHE A 458 25.58 32.43 20.12
CA PHE A 458 24.84 31.37 20.80
C PHE A 458 25.73 30.36 21.52
N GLU A 459 27.06 30.51 21.48
CA GLU A 459 27.95 29.64 22.25
C GLU A 459 27.87 29.97 23.76
N PRO A 460 27.84 28.94 24.61
CA PRO A 460 27.79 29.16 26.07
C PRO A 460 29.03 29.92 26.56
N PHE A 461 28.84 30.88 27.48
CA PHE A 461 29.85 31.75 28.06
C PHE A 461 30.54 32.75 27.11
N PHE A 462 30.11 32.84 25.87
CA PHE A 462 30.58 33.87 24.95
C PHE A 462 29.94 35.23 25.28
N THR A 463 30.76 36.24 25.53
CA THR A 463 30.32 37.61 25.85
C THR A 463 31.37 38.64 25.48
N THR A 464 30.90 39.74 24.91
CA THR A 464 31.72 40.92 24.60
C THR A 464 31.84 41.89 25.81
N SER A 465 31.16 41.62 26.91
CA SER A 465 31.10 42.50 28.09
C SER A 465 31.51 41.77 29.39
N ARG A 466 32.54 40.92 29.32
CA ARG A 466 33.02 40.13 30.45
C ARG A 466 33.43 41.01 31.67
N GLU A 467 34.10 42.12 31.41
CA GLU A 467 34.51 43.08 32.45
C GLU A 467 33.33 43.81 33.13
N LYS A 468 32.21 43.95 32.37
CA LYS A 468 30.98 44.60 32.86
C LYS A 468 29.99 43.61 33.49
N GLY A 469 30.42 42.35 33.78
CA GLY A 469 29.59 41.34 34.47
C GLY A 469 28.70 40.50 33.55
N GLY A 470 28.91 40.53 32.22
CA GLY A 470 28.23 39.67 31.28
C GLY A 470 28.58 38.19 31.49
N SER A 471 27.59 37.30 31.71
CA SER A 471 27.81 35.86 31.91
C SER A 471 27.99 35.06 30.61
N GLY A 472 27.61 35.62 29.47
CA GLY A 472 27.62 34.92 28.17
C GLY A 472 26.64 33.75 28.06
N LEU A 473 25.67 33.63 28.97
CA LEU A 473 24.67 32.55 28.96
C LEU A 473 23.33 32.97 28.37
N GLY A 474 23.05 34.27 28.24
CA GLY A 474 21.71 34.77 27.84
C GLY A 474 21.22 34.24 26.51
N LEU A 475 22.01 34.39 25.44
CA LEU A 475 21.63 33.91 24.08
C LEU A 475 21.64 32.39 23.97
N TYR A 476 22.55 31.71 24.66
CA TYR A 476 22.55 30.25 24.74
C TYR A 476 21.27 29.71 25.40
N VAL A 477 20.80 30.35 26.48
CA VAL A 477 19.54 30.01 27.16
C VAL A 477 18.36 30.19 26.23
N ILE A 478 18.29 31.32 25.48
CA ILE A 478 17.26 31.57 24.50
C ILE A 478 17.26 30.47 23.44
N TYR A 479 18.42 30.14 22.88
CA TYR A 479 18.57 29.08 21.88
C TYR A 479 18.05 27.74 22.40
N ASN A 480 18.42 27.33 23.60
CA ASN A 480 17.97 26.08 24.21
C ASN A 480 16.44 26.07 24.49
N ILE A 481 15.91 27.14 25.04
CA ILE A 481 14.47 27.25 25.30
C ILE A 481 13.71 27.10 23.99
N VAL A 482 14.06 27.88 22.97
CA VAL A 482 13.36 27.87 21.69
C VAL A 482 13.49 26.52 20.98
N THR A 483 14.70 25.97 20.87
CA THR A 483 14.94 24.76 20.06
C THR A 483 14.62 23.46 20.79
N GLN A 484 14.95 23.36 22.10
CA GLN A 484 14.81 22.11 22.84
C GLN A 484 13.52 22.00 23.65
N GLN A 485 13.04 23.13 24.22
CA GLN A 485 11.85 23.09 25.08
C GLN A 485 10.58 23.49 24.37
N MET A 486 10.65 24.46 23.43
CA MET A 486 9.50 24.91 22.64
C MET A 486 9.43 24.26 21.25
N ALA A 487 10.39 23.39 20.89
CA ALA A 487 10.49 22.74 19.57
C ALA A 487 10.39 23.73 18.40
N GLY A 488 10.93 24.94 18.59
CA GLY A 488 10.92 26.03 17.63
C GLY A 488 12.22 26.20 16.88
N THR A 489 12.27 27.29 16.10
CA THR A 489 13.49 27.75 15.40
C THR A 489 13.76 29.19 15.76
N ILE A 490 15.04 29.55 15.82
CA ILE A 490 15.50 30.92 16.04
C ILE A 490 16.53 31.29 14.99
N GLN A 491 16.33 32.44 14.37
CA GLN A 491 17.26 33.05 13.42
C GLN A 491 17.65 34.43 13.93
N MET A 492 18.92 34.80 13.76
CA MET A 492 19.43 36.10 14.16
C MET A 492 20.08 36.79 12.98
N THR A 493 19.71 38.02 12.74
CA THR A 493 20.38 38.92 11.81
C THR A 493 20.87 40.15 12.53
N SER A 494 22.10 40.58 12.27
CA SER A 494 22.70 41.76 12.86
C SER A 494 23.87 42.25 11.99
N ALA A 495 24.11 43.55 12.04
CA ALA A 495 25.30 44.18 11.49
C ALA A 495 25.76 45.32 12.43
N SER A 496 27.01 45.70 12.35
CA SER A 496 27.56 46.78 13.17
C SER A 496 26.79 48.09 12.98
N ASN A 497 26.31 48.70 14.04
CA ASN A 497 25.47 49.91 14.11
C ASN A 497 24.08 49.78 13.44
N ALA A 498 23.59 48.56 13.20
CA ALA A 498 22.27 48.30 12.60
C ALA A 498 21.33 47.55 13.54
N GLY A 499 21.74 47.35 14.83
CA GLY A 499 20.98 46.61 15.82
C GLY A 499 20.97 45.10 15.59
N VAL A 500 20.05 44.43 16.28
CA VAL A 500 19.87 42.97 16.18
C VAL A 500 18.40 42.67 15.93
N HIS A 501 18.15 41.68 15.06
CA HIS A 501 16.83 41.13 14.81
C HIS A 501 16.82 39.61 15.05
N PHE A 502 15.95 39.16 15.94
CA PHE A 502 15.67 37.75 16.21
C PHE A 502 14.29 37.41 15.63
N HIS A 503 14.27 36.39 14.77
CA HIS A 503 13.06 35.77 14.25
C HIS A 503 12.89 34.40 14.92
N ILE A 504 11.87 34.26 15.74
CA ILE A 504 11.60 33.03 16.51
C ILE A 504 10.24 32.47 16.06
N GLU A 505 10.22 31.19 15.71
CA GLU A 505 9.05 30.49 15.26
C GLU A 505 8.83 29.22 16.09
N CYS A 506 7.74 29.13 16.83
CA CYS A 506 7.42 27.99 17.71
C CYS A 506 6.07 27.37 17.38
N PRO A 507 5.92 26.03 17.47
CA PRO A 507 4.61 25.42 17.44
C PRO A 507 3.80 25.86 18.66
N ILE A 508 2.51 26.17 18.46
CA ILE A 508 1.59 26.50 19.54
C ILE A 508 0.40 25.55 19.54
N GLU A 509 0.04 25.08 20.73
CA GLU A 509 -1.27 24.50 20.96
C GLU A 509 -2.26 25.65 21.16
N ALA A 510 -2.72 26.26 20.07
CA ALA A 510 -3.77 27.30 20.17
C ALA A 510 -5.09 26.64 20.61
N ILE A 511 -5.70 27.17 21.66
CA ILE A 511 -7.04 26.76 22.04
C ILE A 511 -7.99 27.27 20.98
N PRO A 512 -8.73 26.37 20.27
CA PRO A 512 -9.67 26.83 19.27
C PRO A 512 -10.70 27.74 19.94
N TYR A 513 -10.93 28.92 19.35
CA TYR A 513 -12.03 29.80 19.75
C TYR A 513 -13.31 28.97 19.76
N THR A 514 -13.82 28.62 20.92
CA THR A 514 -15.18 28.14 21.04
C THR A 514 -16.04 29.33 20.62
N LYS A 515 -16.71 29.21 19.46
CA LYS A 515 -17.72 30.15 19.03
C LYS A 515 -18.77 30.19 20.14
N LEU A 516 -18.83 31.31 20.87
CA LEU A 516 -19.99 31.70 21.68
C LEU A 516 -21.13 32.06 20.73
#